data_04a52f2a62b9eb62336d1d7e19c6683d
#
_entry.id   04a52f2a62b9eb62336d1d7e19c6683d
#
_cell.length_a   1.000
_cell.length_b   1.000
_cell.length_c   1.000
_cell.angle_alpha   90.00
_cell.angle_beta   90.00
_cell.angle_gamma   90.00
#
_symmetry.space_group_name_H-M   'P 1'
#
loop_
_entity.id
_entity.type
_entity.pdbx_description
1 polymer ?
#
loop_
_entity_poly.entity_id
_entity_poly.type
_entity_poly.pdbx_seq_one_letter_code
_entity_poly.pdbx_strand_id
1 'polypeptide(L)'
;MVNGGLQTTAMNNLEISWVFELAINPGRFEDFKTLMADMVAATQKNEVGTLNYEWAISDDQQVCHVYERYRDSAAVMTHLESFGANFAVRLMEAVTPARLVVYGTPSAQVKDGLAGLGPVYMAPLGGFRR
;
A
#
# COMPACT_ATOMS: atom_id res chain seq x y z
N MET A 1 11.57 -28.13 -16.90
CA MET A 1 11.46 -27.79 -16.29
C MET A 1 11.62 -26.97 -15.98
N VAL A 2 11.48 -26.85 -16.29
CA VAL A 2 11.51 -26.26 -15.78
C VAL A 2 11.55 -25.54 -15.34
N ASN A 3 11.57 -25.24 -15.38
CA ASN A 3 11.55 -24.63 -14.83
C ASN A 3 11.56 -23.97 -13.98
N GLY A 4 12.22 -24.22 -14.66
CA GLY A 4 11.71 -24.32 -13.32
C GLY A 4 12.26 -23.31 -12.36
N GLY A 5 13.55 -23.04 -12.35
CA GLY A 5 14.16 -22.10 -11.41
C GLY A 5 13.61 -20.68 -11.57
N LEU A 6 13.50 -20.20 -12.79
CA LEU A 6 12.95 -18.88 -13.07
C LEU A 6 11.48 -18.81 -12.67
N GLN A 7 10.73 -19.80 -13.04
CA GLN A 7 9.32 -19.91 -12.68
C GLN A 7 9.14 -19.94 -11.17
N THR A 8 9.95 -20.75 -10.48
CA THR A 8 9.90 -20.87 -9.04
C THR A 8 10.17 -19.53 -8.36
N THR A 9 11.19 -18.79 -8.85
CA THR A 9 11.49 -17.46 -8.31
C THR A 9 10.31 -16.50 -8.46
N ALA A 10 9.73 -16.46 -9.66
CA ALA A 10 8.59 -15.58 -9.92
C ALA A 10 7.36 -16.01 -9.11
N MET A 11 7.09 -17.33 -9.07
CA MET A 11 5.93 -17.87 -8.37
C MET A 11 6.06 -17.79 -6.87
N ASN A 12 7.31 -17.82 -6.36
CA ASN A 12 7.57 -17.75 -4.92
C ASN A 12 7.76 -16.33 -4.41
N ASN A 13 7.51 -15.36 -5.26
CA ASN A 13 7.53 -13.97 -4.81
C ASN A 13 6.30 -13.73 -3.94
N LEU A 14 6.52 -13.59 -2.65
CA LEU A 14 5.47 -13.37 -1.67
C LEU A 14 5.10 -11.91 -1.50
N GLU A 15 5.72 -11.04 -2.29
CA GLU A 15 5.49 -9.60 -2.19
C GLU A 15 4.06 -9.24 -2.51
N ILE A 16 3.56 -8.29 -1.74
CA ILE A 16 2.26 -7.65 -1.97
C ILE A 16 2.56 -6.19 -2.22
N SER A 17 1.95 -5.63 -3.25
CA SER A 17 2.04 -4.18 -3.48
C SER A 17 0.67 -3.63 -3.82
N TRP A 18 0.51 -2.32 -3.66
CA TRP A 18 -0.72 -1.68 -4.09
C TRP A 18 -0.50 -0.21 -4.42
N VAL A 19 -1.44 0.30 -5.16
CA VAL A 19 -1.60 1.74 -5.37
C VAL A 19 -2.92 2.14 -4.72
N PHE A 20 -2.83 3.06 -3.77
CA PHE A 20 -3.98 3.58 -3.05
C PHE A 20 -4.24 5.00 -3.54
N GLU A 21 -5.36 5.22 -4.20
CA GLU A 21 -5.74 6.53 -4.71
C GLU A 21 -6.60 7.26 -3.69
N LEU A 22 -6.19 8.47 -3.35
CA LEU A 22 -6.84 9.31 -2.34
C LEU A 22 -7.20 10.66 -2.96
N ALA A 23 -8.43 11.10 -2.73
CA ALA A 23 -8.80 12.48 -3.04
C ALA A 23 -8.49 13.35 -1.82
N ILE A 24 -7.75 14.44 -2.02
CA ILE A 24 -7.45 15.38 -0.94
C ILE A 24 -8.71 16.19 -0.64
N ASN A 25 -9.14 16.20 0.61
CA ASN A 25 -10.31 16.97 1.00
C ASN A 25 -10.06 18.48 0.87
N PRO A 26 -11.05 19.28 0.48
CA PRO A 26 -10.84 20.72 0.29
C PRO A 26 -10.23 21.39 1.52
N GLY A 27 -9.17 22.17 1.28
CA GLY A 27 -8.48 22.92 2.33
C GLY A 27 -7.57 22.09 3.22
N ARG A 28 -7.36 20.80 2.94
CA ARG A 28 -6.62 19.91 3.82
C ARG A 28 -5.23 19.53 3.32
N PHE A 29 -4.78 20.11 2.22
CA PHE A 29 -3.50 19.69 1.64
C PHE A 29 -2.31 19.88 2.59
N GLU A 30 -2.24 21.01 3.31
CA GLU A 30 -1.13 21.25 4.23
C GLU A 30 -1.16 20.28 5.40
N ASP A 31 -2.33 20.02 5.98
CA ASP A 31 -2.49 19.01 7.03
C ASP A 31 -2.09 17.62 6.50
N PHE A 32 -2.50 17.32 5.27
CA PHE A 32 -2.18 16.06 4.63
C PHE A 32 -0.66 15.87 4.48
N LYS A 33 0.07 16.91 4.05
CA LYS A 33 1.53 16.82 3.91
C LYS A 33 2.21 16.56 5.25
N THR A 34 1.76 17.23 6.31
CA THR A 34 2.32 17.03 7.64
C THR A 34 2.08 15.60 8.12
N LEU A 35 0.86 15.11 7.94
CA LEU A 35 0.50 13.74 8.29
C LEU A 35 1.31 12.73 7.49
N MET A 36 1.45 12.94 6.18
CA MET A 36 2.23 12.07 5.31
C MET A 36 3.67 11.95 5.81
N ALA A 37 4.29 13.07 6.19
CA ALA A 37 5.65 13.06 6.71
C ALA A 37 5.75 12.23 7.99
N ASP A 38 4.77 12.35 8.89
CA ASP A 38 4.72 11.55 10.12
C ASP A 38 4.57 10.06 9.81
N MET A 39 3.69 9.72 8.88
CA MET A 39 3.46 8.33 8.48
C MET A 39 4.70 7.71 7.84
N VAL A 40 5.35 8.44 6.95
CA VAL A 40 6.58 7.95 6.29
C VAL A 40 7.67 7.72 7.32
N ALA A 41 7.89 8.66 8.23
CA ALA A 41 8.93 8.53 9.27
C ALA A 41 8.67 7.32 10.17
N ALA A 42 7.43 7.14 10.61
CA ALA A 42 7.06 6.03 11.49
C ALA A 42 7.21 4.68 10.79
N THR A 43 6.78 4.59 9.54
CA THR A 43 6.86 3.37 8.75
C THR A 43 8.32 2.99 8.49
N GLN A 44 9.13 3.95 8.07
CA GLN A 44 10.55 3.69 7.82
C GLN A 44 11.28 3.21 9.06
N LYS A 45 10.96 3.78 10.21
CA LYS A 45 11.61 3.44 11.46
C LYS A 45 11.19 2.08 12.01
N ASN A 46 9.90 1.73 11.89
CA ASN A 46 9.31 0.64 12.67
C ASN A 46 8.93 -0.58 11.85
N GLU A 47 8.90 -0.49 10.51
CA GLU A 47 8.34 -1.56 9.67
C GLU A 47 9.35 -2.00 8.61
N VAL A 48 10.26 -2.88 8.99
CA VAL A 48 11.32 -3.33 8.08
C VAL A 48 10.78 -4.16 6.90
N GLY A 49 9.59 -4.70 7.01
CA GLY A 49 8.94 -5.45 5.93
C GLY A 49 8.24 -4.59 4.90
N THR A 50 8.09 -3.29 5.15
CA THR A 50 7.58 -2.33 4.16
C THR A 50 8.75 -1.90 3.29
N LEU A 51 8.74 -2.32 2.03
CA LEU A 51 9.88 -2.14 1.11
C LEU A 51 9.81 -0.83 0.33
N ASN A 52 8.61 -0.37 -0.01
CA ASN A 52 8.37 0.94 -0.62
C ASN A 52 7.17 1.59 0.04
N TYR A 53 7.27 2.89 0.23
CA TYR A 53 6.16 3.69 0.78
C TYR A 53 6.28 5.07 0.16
N GLU A 54 5.79 5.20 -1.07
CA GLU A 54 6.02 6.37 -1.90
C GLU A 54 4.71 7.07 -2.20
N TRP A 55 4.69 8.37 -1.99
CA TRP A 55 3.50 9.20 -2.14
C TRP A 55 3.72 10.16 -3.31
N ALA A 56 2.79 10.16 -4.26
CA ALA A 56 2.84 11.01 -5.44
C ALA A 56 1.58 11.86 -5.50
N ILE A 57 1.72 13.11 -5.93
CA ILE A 57 0.61 14.06 -5.97
C ILE A 57 0.40 14.56 -7.39
N SER A 58 -0.87 14.74 -7.78
CA SER A 58 -1.22 15.31 -9.07
C SER A 58 -0.85 16.80 -9.15
N ASP A 59 -0.77 17.33 -10.38
CA ASP A 59 -0.37 18.72 -10.61
C ASP A 59 -1.30 19.72 -9.90
N ASP A 60 -2.60 19.39 -9.84
CA ASP A 60 -3.58 20.25 -9.17
C ASP A 60 -3.66 20.03 -7.67
N GLN A 61 -2.83 19.12 -7.12
CA GLN A 61 -2.75 18.79 -5.71
C GLN A 61 -4.06 18.22 -5.13
N GLN A 62 -4.89 17.63 -5.96
CA GLN A 62 -6.19 17.10 -5.52
C GLN A 62 -6.22 15.58 -5.39
N VAL A 63 -5.28 14.88 -6.03
CA VAL A 63 -5.23 13.41 -6.01
C VAL A 63 -3.83 12.94 -5.64
N CYS A 64 -3.78 12.04 -4.66
CA CYS A 64 -2.55 11.41 -4.24
C CYS A 64 -2.61 9.92 -4.54
N HIS A 65 -1.52 9.36 -5.03
CA HIS A 65 -1.33 7.92 -5.11
C HIS A 65 -0.26 7.52 -4.09
N VAL A 66 -0.58 6.53 -3.26
CA VAL A 66 0.39 5.93 -2.36
C VAL A 66 0.76 4.58 -2.95
N TYR A 67 2.02 4.44 -3.37
CA TYR A 67 2.56 3.16 -3.80
C TYR A 67 3.22 2.49 -2.61
N GLU A 68 2.74 1.29 -2.27
CA GLU A 68 3.22 0.54 -1.11
C GLU A 68 3.62 -0.86 -1.55
N ARG A 69 4.79 -1.31 -1.11
CA ARG A 69 5.27 -2.65 -1.42
C ARG A 69 5.75 -3.31 -0.15
N TYR A 70 5.32 -4.53 0.07
CA TYR A 70 5.55 -5.30 1.30
C TYR A 70 6.23 -6.62 0.95
N ARG A 71 7.11 -7.05 1.83
CA ARG A 71 7.84 -8.31 1.67
C ARG A 71 6.89 -9.51 1.59
N ASP A 72 5.80 -9.50 2.35
CA ASP A 72 4.83 -10.59 2.44
C ASP A 72 3.55 -10.12 3.13
N SER A 73 2.58 -11.01 3.27
CA SER A 73 1.31 -10.70 3.94
C SER A 73 1.49 -10.36 5.41
N ALA A 74 2.47 -10.95 6.10
CA ALA A 74 2.73 -10.63 7.51
C ALA A 74 3.17 -9.16 7.65
N ALA A 75 4.01 -8.68 6.73
CA ALA A 75 4.43 -7.27 6.73
C ALA A 75 3.24 -6.33 6.48
N VAL A 76 2.31 -6.73 5.60
CA VAL A 76 1.07 -5.96 5.40
C VAL A 76 0.29 -5.86 6.71
N MET A 77 0.11 -6.97 7.42
CA MET A 77 -0.64 -6.96 8.67
C MET A 77 0.00 -6.06 9.72
N THR A 78 1.33 -6.07 9.81
CA THR A 78 2.06 -5.15 10.69
C THR A 78 1.75 -3.70 10.34
N HIS A 79 1.75 -3.36 9.05
CA HIS A 79 1.44 -2.01 8.60
C HIS A 79 -0.01 -1.62 8.92
N LEU A 80 -0.97 -2.49 8.61
CA LEU A 80 -2.38 -2.20 8.84
C LEU A 80 -2.67 -1.99 10.34
N GLU A 81 -2.04 -2.76 11.19
CA GLU A 81 -2.20 -2.62 12.64
C GLU A 81 -1.66 -1.26 13.13
N SER A 82 -0.45 -0.91 12.70
CA SER A 82 0.16 0.37 13.05
C SER A 82 -0.64 1.55 12.51
N PHE A 83 -1.09 1.46 11.27
CA PHE A 83 -1.92 2.48 10.65
C PHE A 83 -3.22 2.68 11.40
N GLY A 84 -3.93 1.60 11.72
CA GLY A 84 -5.19 1.66 12.43
C GLY A 84 -5.06 2.27 13.82
N ALA A 85 -3.97 1.94 14.52
CA ALA A 85 -3.74 2.43 15.86
C ALA A 85 -3.32 3.90 15.91
N ASN A 86 -2.59 4.38 14.89
CA ASN A 86 -1.88 5.66 15.00
C ASN A 86 -2.32 6.74 14.02
N PHE A 87 -2.81 6.37 12.82
CA PHE A 87 -2.96 7.34 11.73
C PHE A 87 -4.33 7.34 11.03
N ALA A 88 -5.11 6.27 11.15
CA ALA A 88 -6.32 6.12 10.34
C ALA A 88 -7.30 7.30 10.50
N VAL A 89 -7.54 7.74 11.72
CA VAL A 89 -8.48 8.85 11.98
C VAL A 89 -8.00 10.13 11.32
N ARG A 90 -6.73 10.48 11.51
CA ARG A 90 -6.17 11.70 10.92
C ARG A 90 -6.20 11.65 9.40
N LEU A 91 -5.88 10.49 8.81
CA LEU A 91 -5.89 10.37 7.36
C LEU A 91 -7.32 10.56 6.81
N MET A 92 -8.31 9.93 7.42
CA MET A 92 -9.69 10.03 6.94
C MET A 92 -10.30 11.43 7.11
N GLU A 93 -9.70 12.27 7.96
CA GLU A 93 -10.08 13.68 8.04
C GLU A 93 -9.51 14.50 6.88
N ALA A 94 -8.37 14.09 6.36
CA ALA A 94 -7.65 14.83 5.32
C ALA A 94 -7.98 14.38 3.90
N VAL A 95 -8.42 13.13 3.73
CA VAL A 95 -8.64 12.54 2.39
C VAL A 95 -9.93 11.73 2.34
N THR A 96 -10.37 11.48 1.11
CA THR A 96 -11.43 10.52 0.80
C THR A 96 -10.83 9.42 -0.06
N PRO A 97 -10.82 8.15 0.39
CA PRO A 97 -10.32 7.06 -0.44
C PRO A 97 -11.14 6.91 -1.72
N ALA A 98 -10.45 6.78 -2.85
CA ALA A 98 -11.09 6.68 -4.16
C ALA A 98 -10.95 5.29 -4.75
N ARG A 99 -9.74 4.68 -4.65
CA ARG A 99 -9.50 3.38 -5.27
C ARG A 99 -8.29 2.71 -4.63
N LEU A 100 -8.38 1.38 -4.47
CA LEU A 100 -7.26 0.56 -4.03
C LEU A 100 -7.09 -0.61 -4.98
N VAL A 101 -5.93 -0.72 -5.61
CA VAL A 101 -5.60 -1.83 -6.51
C VAL A 101 -4.42 -2.59 -5.91
N VAL A 102 -4.66 -3.86 -5.58
CA VAL A 102 -3.69 -4.71 -4.89
C VAL A 102 -3.12 -5.75 -5.85
N TYR A 103 -1.80 -5.86 -5.88
CA TYR A 103 -1.06 -6.77 -6.76
C TYR A 103 -0.42 -7.88 -5.94
N GLY A 104 -0.50 -9.09 -6.44
CA GLY A 104 0.07 -10.27 -5.77
C GLY A 104 -1.02 -11.21 -5.28
N THR A 105 -0.65 -12.07 -4.34
CA THR A 105 -1.57 -13.08 -3.78
C THR A 105 -1.62 -12.96 -2.26
N PRO A 106 -2.31 -11.94 -1.75
CA PRO A 106 -2.39 -11.72 -0.31
C PRO A 106 -3.15 -12.83 0.41
N SER A 107 -2.82 -13.02 1.69
CA SER A 107 -3.51 -13.99 2.54
C SER A 107 -4.97 -13.59 2.77
N ALA A 108 -5.77 -14.54 3.24
CA ALA A 108 -7.16 -14.27 3.62
C ALA A 108 -7.23 -13.19 4.70
N GLN A 109 -6.29 -13.19 5.65
CA GLN A 109 -6.23 -12.20 6.71
C GLN A 109 -6.02 -10.78 6.17
N VAL A 110 -5.13 -10.63 5.17
CA VAL A 110 -4.93 -9.34 4.50
C VAL A 110 -6.21 -8.91 3.79
N LYS A 111 -6.84 -9.82 3.06
CA LYS A 111 -8.09 -9.49 2.35
C LYS A 111 -9.17 -9.04 3.32
N ASP A 112 -9.29 -9.69 4.47
CA ASP A 112 -10.25 -9.28 5.51
C ASP A 112 -9.92 -7.86 6.01
N GLY A 113 -8.65 -7.57 6.23
CA GLY A 113 -8.21 -6.26 6.71
C GLY A 113 -8.44 -5.13 5.72
N LEU A 114 -8.42 -5.43 4.43
CA LEU A 114 -8.63 -4.44 3.37
C LEU A 114 -10.08 -4.33 2.89
N ALA A 115 -10.95 -5.24 3.32
CA ALA A 115 -12.30 -5.39 2.75
C ALA A 115 -13.10 -4.08 2.77
N GLY A 116 -12.96 -3.28 3.82
CA GLY A 116 -13.69 -2.01 3.95
C GLY A 116 -13.33 -0.97 2.90
N LEU A 117 -12.21 -1.13 2.20
CA LEU A 117 -11.78 -0.22 1.15
C LEU A 117 -12.21 -0.67 -0.25
N GLY A 118 -12.86 -1.82 -0.38
CA GLY A 118 -13.33 -2.34 -1.67
C GLY A 118 -12.21 -2.57 -2.69
N PRO A 119 -11.12 -3.26 -2.33
CA PRO A 119 -9.97 -3.37 -3.23
C PRO A 119 -10.25 -4.21 -4.46
N VAL A 120 -9.54 -3.89 -5.54
CA VAL A 120 -9.45 -4.73 -6.74
C VAL A 120 -8.16 -5.53 -6.62
N TYR A 121 -8.23 -6.85 -6.74
CA TYR A 121 -7.06 -7.72 -6.66
C TYR A 121 -6.61 -8.13 -8.05
N MET A 122 -5.30 -7.98 -8.30
CA MET A 122 -4.66 -8.28 -9.58
C MET A 122 -3.59 -9.36 -9.35
N ALA A 123 -3.91 -10.57 -9.77
CA ALA A 123 -2.97 -11.69 -9.65
C ALA A 123 -1.88 -11.58 -10.73
N PRO A 124 -0.67 -12.07 -10.46
CA PRO A 124 0.38 -12.10 -11.47
C PRO A 124 -0.05 -12.91 -12.69
N LEU A 125 0.14 -12.36 -13.87
CA LEU A 125 -0.13 -13.06 -15.13
C LEU A 125 1.15 -13.42 -15.87
N GLY A 126 2.15 -12.55 -15.86
CA GLY A 126 3.41 -12.77 -16.55
C GLY A 126 4.29 -11.53 -16.45
N GLY A 127 5.45 -11.59 -17.10
CA GLY A 127 6.40 -10.49 -17.10
C GLY A 127 7.72 -10.86 -16.46
N PHE A 128 8.58 -9.86 -16.25
CA PHE A 128 9.85 -10.07 -15.59
C PHE A 128 10.24 -8.85 -14.77
N ARG A 129 11.18 -9.06 -13.87
CA ARG A 129 11.75 -8.01 -13.04
C ARG A 129 13.29 -8.11 -13.15
N ARG A 130 13.98 -6.95 -13.26
CA ARG A 130 15.44 -6.92 -13.27
C ARG A 130 16.02 -6.59 -11.90
#